data_9aea04d75437bac0614a67dbde7331fb
#
_entry.id   9aea04d75437bac0614a67dbde7331fb
#
_cell.length_a   1.000
_cell.length_b   1.000
_cell.length_c   1.000
_cell.angle_alpha   90.00
_cell.angle_beta   90.00
_cell.angle_gamma   90.00
#
_symmetry.space_group_name_H-M   'P 1'
#
loop_
_entity.id
_entity.type
_entity.pdbx_description
1 polymer ?
#
loop_
_entity_poly.entity_id
_entity_poly.type
_entity_poly.pdbx_seq_one_letter_code
_entity_poly.pdbx_strand_id
1 'polypeptide(L)'
;MKLIIAEKPSVAKSIALALGAKSRADGFYEGNGLLVSWCVGHLVSPMDAGSYDERFKKWRYDDLPILPEPFRYVLAPGKEDAFENLRALMDRPDVDTIVNACDAGREGELIFRLVYEMADCRKPVLRLWISSMEDSAIREGFSDLRSGADYETLYQSALCRQKADWLVGINATRLFSVLYHRTLNVGHVQTPTLAMMVERDAKITLFHKEKYHLLCLTLDGIKAVSGKFTDSAEAEQAAEVTIPTPDQMATQERISTPRGSFCVTAISREQMKAAGYGVHHQSNDGKYLIMGNGTRAFAVLAQ
;
A
#
# COMPACT_ATOMS: atom_id res chain seq x y z
N MET A 1 -24.96 -8.37 -24.48
CA MET A 1 -24.34 -8.97 -23.27
C MET A 1 -23.16 -8.12 -22.79
N LYS A 2 -22.84 -8.15 -21.50
CA LYS A 2 -21.61 -7.51 -20.99
C LYS A 2 -20.47 -8.52 -20.91
N LEU A 3 -19.28 -8.16 -21.40
CA LEU A 3 -18.05 -8.92 -21.22
C LEU A 3 -17.24 -8.31 -20.07
N ILE A 4 -17.05 -9.07 -19.01
CA ILE A 4 -16.26 -8.68 -17.83
C ILE A 4 -14.86 -9.29 -17.99
N ILE A 5 -13.82 -8.48 -17.89
CA ILE A 5 -12.43 -8.91 -18.01
C ILE A 5 -11.72 -8.66 -16.67
N ALA A 6 -11.33 -9.73 -16.01
CA ALA A 6 -10.58 -9.72 -14.77
C ALA A 6 -9.06 -9.83 -15.03
N GLU A 7 -8.24 -9.52 -14.04
CA GLU A 7 -6.78 -9.63 -14.16
C GLU A 7 -6.28 -11.10 -14.14
N LYS A 8 -6.99 -11.95 -13.39
CA LYS A 8 -6.57 -13.34 -13.13
C LYS A 8 -7.75 -14.31 -13.19
N PRO A 9 -7.51 -15.59 -13.54
CA PRO A 9 -8.56 -16.62 -13.60
C PRO A 9 -9.34 -16.79 -12.29
N SER A 10 -8.65 -16.68 -11.14
CA SER A 10 -9.27 -16.83 -9.81
C SER A 10 -10.25 -15.69 -9.52
N VAL A 11 -9.91 -14.48 -9.88
CA VAL A 11 -10.77 -13.29 -9.73
C VAL A 11 -11.99 -13.41 -10.66
N ALA A 12 -11.76 -13.79 -11.92
CA ALA A 12 -12.85 -14.04 -12.86
C ALA A 12 -13.84 -15.08 -12.34
N LYS A 13 -13.35 -16.17 -11.75
CA LYS A 13 -14.19 -17.21 -11.15
C LYS A 13 -15.06 -16.65 -10.01
N SER A 14 -14.48 -15.86 -9.11
CA SER A 14 -15.24 -15.25 -8.00
C SER A 14 -16.32 -14.31 -8.52
N ILE A 15 -15.99 -13.45 -9.49
CA ILE A 15 -16.94 -12.54 -10.13
C ILE A 15 -18.06 -13.32 -10.83
N ALA A 16 -17.70 -14.35 -11.60
CA ALA A 16 -18.67 -15.17 -12.33
C ALA A 16 -19.67 -15.85 -11.39
N LEU A 17 -19.19 -16.44 -10.28
CA LEU A 17 -20.04 -17.08 -9.29
C LEU A 17 -20.95 -16.07 -8.58
N ALA A 18 -20.42 -14.94 -8.15
CA ALA A 18 -21.18 -13.91 -7.46
C ALA A 18 -22.29 -13.31 -8.34
N LEU A 19 -22.04 -13.16 -9.65
CA LEU A 19 -22.99 -12.58 -10.61
C LEU A 19 -23.86 -13.62 -11.33
N GLY A 20 -23.66 -14.91 -11.08
CA GLY A 20 -24.49 -15.98 -11.62
C GLY A 20 -24.10 -16.47 -13.02
N ALA A 21 -22.91 -16.15 -13.53
CA ALA A 21 -22.35 -16.70 -14.75
C ALA A 21 -21.70 -18.07 -14.47
N LYS A 22 -22.50 -19.13 -14.38
CA LYS A 22 -22.08 -20.44 -13.86
C LYS A 22 -21.62 -21.44 -14.93
N SER A 23 -21.96 -21.22 -16.20
CA SER A 23 -21.52 -22.09 -17.30
C SER A 23 -20.05 -21.81 -17.61
N ARG A 24 -19.20 -22.82 -17.48
CA ARG A 24 -17.78 -22.70 -17.81
C ARG A 24 -17.55 -23.15 -19.25
N ALA A 25 -16.92 -22.31 -20.02
CA ALA A 25 -16.40 -22.60 -21.35
C ALA A 25 -14.86 -22.50 -21.37
N ASP A 26 -14.27 -22.73 -22.52
CA ASP A 26 -12.82 -22.54 -22.66
C ASP A 26 -12.46 -21.06 -22.66
N GLY A 27 -11.72 -20.64 -21.64
CA GLY A 27 -11.26 -19.26 -21.46
C GLY A 27 -12.30 -18.28 -20.90
N PHE A 28 -13.53 -18.68 -20.56
CA PHE A 28 -14.52 -17.78 -19.94
C PHE A 28 -15.63 -18.51 -19.18
N TYR A 29 -16.41 -17.74 -18.44
CA TYR A 29 -17.69 -18.16 -17.83
C TYR A 29 -18.83 -17.43 -18.49
N GLU A 30 -19.99 -18.08 -18.64
CA GLU A 30 -21.18 -17.50 -19.26
C GLU A 30 -22.41 -17.76 -18.38
N GLY A 31 -23.34 -16.82 -18.39
CA GLY A 31 -24.64 -16.93 -17.72
C GLY A 31 -25.17 -15.57 -17.31
N ASN A 32 -26.46 -15.51 -17.08
CA ASN A 32 -27.16 -14.30 -16.63
C ASN A 32 -26.92 -13.05 -17.52
N GLY A 33 -26.78 -13.25 -18.84
CA GLY A 33 -26.46 -12.15 -19.77
C GLY A 33 -25.03 -11.59 -19.69
N LEU A 34 -24.13 -12.33 -19.05
CA LEU A 34 -22.74 -11.95 -18.82
C LEU A 34 -21.79 -12.98 -19.40
N LEU A 35 -20.64 -12.48 -19.87
CA LEU A 35 -19.44 -13.24 -20.13
C LEU A 35 -18.35 -12.76 -19.15
N VAL A 36 -17.63 -13.67 -18.53
CA VAL A 36 -16.54 -13.32 -17.61
C VAL A 36 -15.27 -14.03 -18.03
N SER A 37 -14.30 -13.28 -18.51
CA SER A 37 -12.99 -13.77 -18.93
C SER A 37 -11.89 -13.07 -18.15
N TRP A 38 -10.63 -13.35 -18.46
CA TRP A 38 -9.49 -12.88 -17.68
C TRP A 38 -8.24 -12.69 -18.51
N CYS A 39 -7.40 -11.77 -18.06
CA CYS A 39 -5.99 -11.73 -18.40
C CYS A 39 -5.21 -12.77 -17.58
N VAL A 40 -3.97 -13.04 -17.95
CA VAL A 40 -3.00 -13.80 -17.15
C VAL A 40 -1.83 -12.87 -16.76
N GLY A 41 -2.17 -11.79 -16.05
CA GLY A 41 -1.29 -10.65 -15.84
C GLY A 41 -1.13 -9.83 -17.12
N HIS A 42 0.04 -9.23 -17.32
CA HIS A 42 0.33 -8.48 -18.55
C HIS A 42 0.36 -9.41 -19.78
N LEU A 43 -0.55 -9.20 -20.72
CA LEU A 43 -0.56 -9.84 -22.05
C LEU A 43 0.21 -8.99 -23.07
N VAL A 44 0.31 -7.70 -22.81
CA VAL A 44 0.94 -6.71 -23.69
C VAL A 44 2.09 -6.08 -22.93
N SER A 45 3.23 -5.93 -23.59
CA SER A 45 4.45 -5.34 -23.04
C SER A 45 5.08 -4.35 -24.02
N PRO A 46 5.90 -3.40 -23.51
CA PRO A 46 6.72 -2.58 -24.39
C PRO A 46 7.61 -3.45 -25.27
N MET A 47 7.77 -3.02 -26.54
CA MET A 47 8.65 -3.70 -27.50
C MET A 47 10.10 -3.67 -27.02
N ASP A 48 10.83 -4.76 -27.26
CA ASP A 48 12.27 -4.82 -26.97
C ASP A 48 13.08 -3.85 -27.84
N ALA A 49 14.18 -3.32 -27.28
CA ALA A 49 15.04 -2.36 -27.96
C ALA A 49 15.56 -2.86 -29.31
N GLY A 50 15.96 -4.14 -29.40
CA GLY A 50 16.45 -4.76 -30.61
C GLY A 50 15.43 -4.86 -31.75
N SER A 51 14.14 -4.70 -31.41
CA SER A 51 13.05 -4.69 -32.39
C SER A 51 12.76 -3.30 -32.96
N TYR A 52 13.27 -2.23 -32.33
CA TYR A 52 13.23 -0.88 -32.88
C TYR A 52 14.32 -0.65 -33.94
N ASP A 53 15.53 -1.14 -33.64
CA ASP A 53 16.68 -1.04 -34.54
C ASP A 53 17.66 -2.20 -34.28
N GLU A 54 18.16 -2.82 -35.33
CA GLU A 54 19.11 -3.92 -35.27
C GLU A 54 20.40 -3.60 -34.51
N ARG A 55 20.87 -2.34 -34.57
CA ARG A 55 22.04 -1.88 -33.81
C ARG A 55 21.89 -2.11 -32.30
N PHE A 56 20.65 -2.03 -31.78
CA PHE A 56 20.37 -2.27 -30.35
C PHE A 56 20.37 -3.74 -29.93
N LYS A 57 20.54 -4.69 -30.86
CA LYS A 57 20.74 -6.08 -30.49
C LYS A 57 22.05 -6.33 -29.77
N LYS A 58 23.08 -5.55 -30.09
CA LYS A 58 24.36 -5.56 -29.38
C LYS A 58 24.42 -4.38 -28.40
N TRP A 59 24.90 -4.64 -27.21
CA TRP A 59 25.01 -3.58 -26.21
C TRP A 59 26.32 -2.82 -26.39
N ARG A 60 26.22 -1.55 -26.77
CA ARG A 60 27.36 -0.66 -27.00
C ARG A 60 27.11 0.64 -26.29
N TYR A 61 28.16 1.29 -25.82
CA TYR A 61 28.11 2.59 -25.17
C TYR A 61 27.58 3.67 -26.14
N ASP A 62 28.07 3.66 -27.36
CA ASP A 62 27.75 4.69 -28.39
C ASP A 62 26.30 4.65 -28.89
N ASP A 63 25.58 3.55 -28.58
CA ASP A 63 24.15 3.39 -28.93
C ASP A 63 23.20 3.95 -27.87
N LEU A 64 23.73 4.51 -26.77
CA LEU A 64 22.96 5.07 -25.68
C LEU A 64 22.87 6.60 -25.78
N PRO A 65 21.74 7.22 -25.36
CA PRO A 65 20.54 6.58 -24.82
C PRO A 65 19.61 6.04 -25.90
N ILE A 66 18.89 4.95 -25.60
CA ILE A 66 17.81 4.41 -26.43
C ILE A 66 16.51 5.11 -26.04
N LEU A 67 15.98 5.91 -26.97
CA LEU A 67 14.77 6.71 -26.79
C LEU A 67 13.83 6.45 -27.97
N PRO A 68 13.01 5.38 -27.91
CA PRO A 68 12.14 5.03 -29.03
C PRO A 68 10.99 6.03 -29.19
N GLU A 69 10.76 6.45 -30.44
CA GLU A 69 9.64 7.31 -30.82
C GLU A 69 9.09 6.86 -32.18
N PRO A 70 7.81 6.41 -32.25
CA PRO A 70 6.87 6.24 -31.15
C PRO A 70 7.19 5.01 -30.27
N PHE A 71 6.71 5.03 -29.01
CA PHE A 71 6.76 3.88 -28.15
C PHE A 71 5.79 2.80 -28.65
N ARG A 72 6.25 1.56 -28.82
CA ARG A 72 5.47 0.45 -29.40
C ARG A 72 5.26 -0.64 -28.39
N TYR A 73 4.13 -1.34 -28.54
CA TYR A 73 3.72 -2.44 -27.68
C TYR A 73 3.55 -3.71 -28.51
N VAL A 74 3.83 -4.86 -27.88
CA VAL A 74 3.73 -6.18 -28.51
C VAL A 74 3.09 -7.16 -27.52
N LEU A 75 2.57 -8.27 -28.03
CA LEU A 75 2.15 -9.37 -27.17
C LEU A 75 3.36 -9.95 -26.43
N ALA A 76 3.19 -10.21 -25.16
CA ALA A 76 4.20 -10.88 -24.37
C ALA A 76 4.33 -12.35 -24.84
N PRO A 77 5.55 -12.89 -24.94
CA PRO A 77 5.78 -14.25 -25.42
C PRO A 77 4.97 -15.30 -24.65
N GLY A 78 4.30 -16.19 -25.38
CA GLY A 78 3.46 -17.26 -24.82
C GLY A 78 2.11 -16.78 -24.26
N LYS A 79 1.67 -15.60 -24.65
CA LYS A 79 0.37 -15.02 -24.27
C LYS A 79 -0.61 -14.89 -25.43
N GLU A 80 -0.25 -15.38 -26.60
CA GLU A 80 -0.98 -15.26 -27.86
C GLU A 80 -2.39 -15.87 -27.72
N ASP A 81 -2.50 -17.10 -27.23
CA ASP A 81 -3.79 -17.80 -27.08
C ASP A 81 -4.73 -17.08 -26.12
N ALA A 82 -4.19 -16.55 -25.02
CA ALA A 82 -4.98 -15.80 -24.04
C ALA A 82 -5.49 -14.47 -24.61
N PHE A 83 -4.68 -13.80 -25.40
CA PHE A 83 -5.06 -12.57 -26.08
C PHE A 83 -6.11 -12.82 -27.16
N GLU A 84 -5.91 -13.81 -28.03
CA GLU A 84 -6.85 -14.15 -29.10
C GLU A 84 -8.21 -14.58 -28.53
N ASN A 85 -8.25 -15.30 -27.41
CA ASN A 85 -9.50 -15.61 -26.72
C ASN A 85 -10.23 -14.33 -26.27
N LEU A 86 -9.53 -13.39 -25.65
CA LEU A 86 -10.14 -12.12 -25.24
C LEU A 86 -10.60 -11.29 -26.44
N ARG A 87 -9.81 -11.23 -27.51
CA ARG A 87 -10.14 -10.53 -28.73
C ARG A 87 -11.40 -11.12 -29.37
N ALA A 88 -11.46 -12.46 -29.50
CA ALA A 88 -12.64 -13.15 -30.03
C ALA A 88 -13.91 -12.86 -29.21
N LEU A 89 -13.79 -12.80 -27.88
CA LEU A 89 -14.90 -12.43 -27.00
C LEU A 89 -15.31 -10.96 -27.15
N MET A 90 -14.35 -10.05 -27.31
CA MET A 90 -14.62 -8.63 -27.57
C MET A 90 -15.30 -8.41 -28.90
N ASP A 91 -14.99 -9.21 -29.94
CA ASP A 91 -15.54 -9.10 -31.28
C ASP A 91 -16.93 -9.72 -31.41
N ARG A 92 -17.40 -10.49 -30.43
CA ARG A 92 -18.75 -11.12 -30.47
C ARG A 92 -19.84 -10.06 -30.72
N PRO A 93 -20.76 -10.29 -31.67
CA PRO A 93 -21.81 -9.33 -32.02
C PRO A 93 -22.87 -9.16 -30.90
N ASP A 94 -23.03 -10.14 -30.02
CA ASP A 94 -23.94 -10.10 -28.89
C ASP A 94 -23.32 -9.42 -27.65
N VAL A 95 -22.03 -9.07 -27.65
CA VAL A 95 -21.37 -8.24 -26.66
C VAL A 95 -21.49 -6.77 -27.03
N ASP A 96 -22.10 -5.97 -26.19
CA ASP A 96 -22.33 -4.53 -26.42
C ASP A 96 -21.47 -3.63 -25.52
N THR A 97 -20.97 -4.16 -24.41
CA THR A 97 -20.26 -3.40 -23.39
C THR A 97 -19.13 -4.25 -22.79
N ILE A 98 -17.98 -3.65 -22.60
CA ILE A 98 -16.84 -4.26 -21.93
C ILE A 98 -16.74 -3.71 -20.49
N VAL A 99 -16.55 -4.58 -19.51
CA VAL A 99 -16.36 -4.18 -18.11
C VAL A 99 -14.93 -4.52 -17.69
N ASN A 100 -14.14 -3.49 -17.42
CA ASN A 100 -12.83 -3.65 -16.80
C ASN A 100 -13.00 -4.03 -15.32
N ALA A 101 -12.69 -5.25 -14.97
CA ALA A 101 -12.70 -5.81 -13.62
C ALA A 101 -11.30 -6.26 -13.16
N CYS A 102 -10.25 -5.69 -13.75
CA CYS A 102 -8.89 -5.84 -13.24
C CYS A 102 -8.73 -5.12 -11.88
N ASP A 103 -7.68 -5.41 -11.16
CA ASP A 103 -7.44 -4.89 -9.81
C ASP A 103 -7.66 -3.36 -9.72
N ALA A 104 -8.21 -2.90 -8.61
CA ALA A 104 -8.52 -1.48 -8.37
C ALA A 104 -7.22 -0.69 -8.14
N GLY A 105 -6.59 -0.29 -9.23
CA GLY A 105 -5.33 0.44 -9.23
C GLY A 105 -4.84 0.74 -10.65
N ARG A 106 -3.76 1.51 -10.74
CA ARG A 106 -3.18 1.90 -12.02
C ARG A 106 -2.65 0.72 -12.84
N GLU A 107 -2.12 -0.34 -12.19
CA GLU A 107 -1.64 -1.53 -12.91
C GLU A 107 -2.79 -2.30 -13.56
N GLY A 108 -3.90 -2.53 -12.84
CA GLY A 108 -5.08 -3.17 -13.41
C GLY A 108 -5.68 -2.35 -14.55
N GLU A 109 -5.65 -1.01 -14.45
CA GLU A 109 -6.09 -0.15 -15.56
C GLU A 109 -5.17 -0.29 -16.77
N LEU A 110 -3.85 -0.32 -16.55
CA LEU A 110 -2.86 -0.50 -17.62
C LEU A 110 -3.01 -1.85 -18.32
N ILE A 111 -3.11 -2.95 -17.57
CA ILE A 111 -3.28 -4.30 -18.11
C ILE A 111 -4.49 -4.35 -19.04
N PHE A 112 -5.63 -3.86 -18.57
CA PHE A 112 -6.87 -3.86 -19.34
C PHE A 112 -6.77 -2.99 -20.59
N ARG A 113 -6.32 -1.73 -20.46
CA ARG A 113 -6.29 -0.77 -21.56
C ARG A 113 -5.37 -1.21 -22.69
N LEU A 114 -4.18 -1.72 -22.37
CA LEU A 114 -3.26 -2.21 -23.40
C LEU A 114 -3.85 -3.38 -24.18
N VAL A 115 -4.59 -4.29 -23.54
CA VAL A 115 -5.28 -5.40 -24.22
C VAL A 115 -6.42 -4.87 -25.08
N TYR A 116 -7.24 -3.97 -24.54
CA TYR A 116 -8.37 -3.36 -25.24
C TYR A 116 -7.92 -2.59 -26.49
N GLU A 117 -6.86 -1.79 -26.39
CA GLU A 117 -6.27 -1.03 -27.50
C GLU A 117 -5.64 -1.96 -28.54
N MET A 118 -4.90 -2.98 -28.12
CA MET A 118 -4.28 -3.96 -29.03
C MET A 118 -5.31 -4.80 -29.78
N ALA A 119 -6.46 -5.07 -29.17
CA ALA A 119 -7.58 -5.75 -29.81
C ALA A 119 -8.36 -4.83 -30.77
N ASP A 120 -8.02 -3.54 -30.88
CA ASP A 120 -8.77 -2.49 -31.60
C ASP A 120 -10.25 -2.46 -31.29
N CYS A 121 -10.62 -2.81 -30.05
CA CYS A 121 -11.99 -2.82 -29.59
C CYS A 121 -12.52 -1.38 -29.49
N ARG A 122 -13.77 -1.15 -29.93
CA ARG A 122 -14.43 0.17 -29.92
C ARG A 122 -15.70 0.20 -29.08
N LYS A 123 -16.00 -0.89 -28.40
CA LYS A 123 -17.20 -1.00 -27.58
C LYS A 123 -17.09 -0.16 -26.31
N PRO A 124 -18.20 0.37 -25.77
CA PRO A 124 -18.17 1.14 -24.52
C PRO A 124 -17.53 0.38 -23.38
N VAL A 125 -16.73 1.09 -22.58
CA VAL A 125 -16.05 0.52 -21.42
C VAL A 125 -16.66 1.06 -20.13
N LEU A 126 -16.99 0.15 -19.23
CA LEU A 126 -17.34 0.43 -17.83
C LEU A 126 -16.26 -0.11 -16.91
N ARG A 127 -16.16 0.44 -15.71
CA ARG A 127 -15.19 0.05 -14.69
C ARG A 127 -15.88 -0.51 -13.45
N LEU A 128 -15.53 -1.73 -13.10
CA LEU A 128 -15.83 -2.32 -11.79
C LEU A 128 -14.67 -1.98 -10.84
N TRP A 129 -14.94 -1.14 -9.84
CA TRP A 129 -13.93 -0.70 -8.87
C TRP A 129 -14.25 -1.25 -7.48
N ILE A 130 -13.60 -2.35 -7.12
CA ILE A 130 -13.81 -3.02 -5.84
C ILE A 130 -12.47 -3.36 -5.18
N SER A 131 -12.40 -3.32 -3.86
CA SER A 131 -11.23 -3.68 -3.04
C SER A 131 -11.38 -5.00 -2.30
N SER A 132 -12.56 -5.64 -2.39
CA SER A 132 -12.85 -6.94 -1.77
C SER A 132 -13.44 -7.90 -2.80
N MET A 133 -13.12 -9.18 -2.67
CA MET A 133 -13.65 -10.27 -3.51
C MET A 133 -14.82 -11.02 -2.83
N GLU A 134 -15.41 -10.47 -1.80
CA GLU A 134 -16.63 -11.00 -1.22
C GLU A 134 -17.82 -10.81 -2.15
N ASP A 135 -18.74 -11.78 -2.18
CA ASP A 135 -19.89 -11.78 -3.06
C ASP A 135 -20.76 -10.51 -2.95
N SER A 136 -20.91 -9.98 -1.73
CA SER A 136 -21.65 -8.75 -1.47
C SER A 136 -20.97 -7.54 -2.13
N ALA A 137 -19.65 -7.39 -1.95
CA ALA A 137 -18.87 -6.30 -2.53
C ALA A 137 -18.85 -6.37 -4.07
N ILE A 138 -18.77 -7.58 -4.64
CA ILE A 138 -18.84 -7.76 -6.10
C ILE A 138 -20.19 -7.32 -6.65
N ARG A 139 -21.30 -7.73 -6.01
CA ARG A 139 -22.66 -7.36 -6.45
C ARG A 139 -22.92 -5.87 -6.31
N GLU A 140 -22.52 -5.28 -5.19
CA GLU A 140 -22.64 -3.84 -4.95
C GLU A 140 -21.84 -3.04 -5.98
N GLY A 141 -20.56 -3.37 -6.17
CA GLY A 141 -19.71 -2.71 -7.17
C GLY A 141 -20.25 -2.90 -8.61
N PHE A 142 -20.84 -4.05 -8.93
CA PHE A 142 -21.43 -4.28 -10.24
C PHE A 142 -22.74 -3.48 -10.45
N SER A 143 -23.43 -3.10 -9.40
CA SER A 143 -24.57 -2.18 -9.47
C SER A 143 -24.15 -0.71 -9.63
N ASP A 144 -22.90 -0.36 -9.26
CA ASP A 144 -22.31 0.98 -9.34
C ASP A 144 -21.15 1.04 -10.37
N LEU A 145 -21.35 0.47 -11.55
CA LEU A 145 -20.34 0.54 -12.61
C LEU A 145 -20.15 1.98 -13.09
N ARG A 146 -18.91 2.42 -13.16
CA ARG A 146 -18.54 3.77 -13.61
C ARG A 146 -18.08 3.79 -15.05
N SER A 147 -18.09 4.97 -15.67
CA SER A 147 -17.54 5.14 -17.01
C SER A 147 -16.03 4.83 -17.03
N GLY A 148 -15.57 4.06 -18.02
CA GLY A 148 -14.14 3.84 -18.23
C GLY A 148 -13.38 5.15 -18.52
N ALA A 149 -14.04 6.17 -19.04
CA ALA A 149 -13.45 7.48 -19.31
C ALA A 149 -13.00 8.22 -18.03
N ASP A 150 -13.65 7.97 -16.89
CA ASP A 150 -13.29 8.59 -15.61
C ASP A 150 -11.90 8.15 -15.11
N TYR A 151 -11.36 7.06 -15.67
CA TYR A 151 -10.07 6.47 -15.31
C TYR A 151 -8.95 6.77 -16.30
N GLU A 152 -9.17 7.67 -17.26
CA GLU A 152 -8.19 8.03 -18.29
C GLU A 152 -6.89 8.59 -17.66
N THR A 153 -7.00 9.49 -16.69
CA THR A 153 -5.84 10.06 -15.98
C THR A 153 -5.04 8.99 -15.24
N LEU A 154 -5.74 7.99 -14.66
CA LEU A 154 -5.11 6.86 -14.00
C LEU A 154 -4.33 5.99 -14.98
N TYR A 155 -4.92 5.71 -16.16
CA TYR A 155 -4.25 5.00 -17.25
C TYR A 155 -3.01 5.74 -17.73
N GLN A 156 -3.11 7.04 -18.00
CA GLN A 156 -1.97 7.85 -18.43
C GLN A 156 -0.85 7.86 -17.40
N SER A 157 -1.17 7.93 -16.11
CA SER A 157 -0.19 7.81 -15.02
C SER A 157 0.54 6.47 -15.04
N ALA A 158 -0.19 5.37 -15.24
CA ALA A 158 0.39 4.02 -15.33
C ALA A 158 1.28 3.88 -16.57
N LEU A 159 0.82 4.40 -17.71
CA LEU A 159 1.55 4.38 -18.97
C LEU A 159 2.86 5.19 -18.89
N CYS A 160 2.81 6.39 -18.31
CA CYS A 160 4.01 7.20 -18.08
C CYS A 160 5.02 6.46 -17.18
N ARG A 161 4.54 5.84 -16.10
CA ARG A 161 5.40 5.04 -15.23
C ARG A 161 6.04 3.89 -15.99
N GLN A 162 5.27 3.10 -16.74
CA GLN A 162 5.79 1.95 -17.49
C GLN A 162 6.86 2.39 -18.50
N LYS A 163 6.63 3.50 -19.22
CA LYS A 163 7.62 4.07 -20.15
C LYS A 163 8.88 4.52 -19.42
N ALA A 164 8.75 5.21 -18.29
CA ALA A 164 9.89 5.64 -17.49
C ALA A 164 10.69 4.44 -16.96
N ASP A 165 10.01 3.40 -16.47
CA ASP A 165 10.65 2.17 -16.00
C ASP A 165 11.41 1.47 -17.12
N TRP A 166 10.83 1.39 -18.31
CA TRP A 166 11.49 0.82 -19.47
C TRP A 166 12.72 1.63 -19.88
N LEU A 167 12.58 2.97 -20.00
CA LEU A 167 13.68 3.86 -20.39
C LEU A 167 14.85 3.82 -19.41
N VAL A 168 14.57 3.91 -18.12
CA VAL A 168 15.62 3.82 -17.09
C VAL A 168 16.23 2.42 -17.07
N GLY A 169 15.40 1.38 -17.08
CA GLY A 169 15.84 0.00 -17.02
C GLY A 169 16.76 -0.38 -18.18
N ILE A 170 16.34 -0.10 -19.42
CA ILE A 170 17.12 -0.50 -20.60
C ILE A 170 18.44 0.27 -20.72
N ASN A 171 18.40 1.60 -20.51
CA ASN A 171 19.58 2.43 -20.67
C ASN A 171 20.59 2.22 -19.54
N ALA A 172 20.15 2.22 -18.29
CA ALA A 172 21.05 2.03 -17.15
C ALA A 172 21.63 0.60 -17.10
N THR A 173 20.80 -0.43 -17.37
CA THR A 173 21.28 -1.82 -17.44
C THR A 173 22.38 -1.97 -18.48
N ARG A 174 22.17 -1.45 -19.69
CA ARG A 174 23.17 -1.54 -20.75
C ARG A 174 24.43 -0.73 -20.46
N LEU A 175 24.26 0.50 -19.98
CA LEU A 175 25.37 1.36 -19.61
C LEU A 175 26.30 0.68 -18.60
N PHE A 176 25.76 0.28 -17.46
CA PHE A 176 26.55 -0.36 -16.42
C PHE A 176 27.11 -1.70 -16.85
N SER A 177 26.35 -2.49 -17.62
CA SER A 177 26.84 -3.77 -18.10
C SER A 177 28.02 -3.65 -19.07
N VAL A 178 28.01 -2.63 -19.93
CA VAL A 178 29.12 -2.33 -20.86
C VAL A 178 30.33 -1.81 -20.08
N LEU A 179 30.13 -0.86 -19.16
CA LEU A 179 31.24 -0.28 -18.37
C LEU A 179 31.96 -1.30 -17.48
N TYR A 180 31.20 -2.22 -16.88
CA TYR A 180 31.75 -3.22 -15.94
C TYR A 180 31.99 -4.60 -16.57
N HIS A 181 31.79 -4.74 -17.89
CA HIS A 181 31.99 -5.98 -18.65
C HIS A 181 31.27 -7.20 -18.05
N ARG A 182 30.09 -6.99 -17.46
CA ARG A 182 29.24 -8.04 -16.90
C ARG A 182 27.78 -7.55 -16.87
N THR A 183 26.84 -8.49 -16.95
CA THR A 183 25.42 -8.12 -16.87
C THR A 183 25.09 -7.56 -15.49
N LEU A 184 24.64 -6.30 -15.45
CA LEU A 184 24.20 -5.59 -14.25
C LEU A 184 22.81 -5.05 -14.51
N ASN A 185 21.79 -5.74 -13.98
CA ASN A 185 20.41 -5.31 -14.12
C ASN A 185 20.13 -4.11 -13.20
N VAL A 186 19.59 -3.05 -13.78
CA VAL A 186 19.19 -1.84 -13.07
C VAL A 186 17.68 -1.64 -13.23
N GLY A 187 17.00 -1.37 -12.15
CA GLY A 187 15.57 -1.09 -12.14
C GLY A 187 15.20 -0.18 -10.97
N HIS A 188 14.17 0.63 -11.15
CA HIS A 188 13.79 1.65 -10.17
C HIS A 188 13.22 1.09 -8.84
N VAL A 189 12.78 -0.19 -8.82
CA VAL A 189 12.40 -0.90 -7.58
C VAL A 189 13.50 -1.85 -7.13
N GLN A 190 14.01 -2.65 -8.05
CA GLN A 190 14.99 -3.70 -7.79
C GLN A 190 16.30 -3.14 -7.21
N THR A 191 16.84 -2.08 -7.79
CA THR A 191 18.12 -1.50 -7.37
C THR A 191 18.06 -0.83 -5.99
N PRO A 192 17.07 0.03 -5.66
CA PRO A 192 16.94 0.56 -4.31
C PRO A 192 16.69 -0.52 -3.26
N THR A 193 15.89 -1.53 -3.58
CA THR A 193 15.64 -2.66 -2.66
C THR A 193 16.95 -3.38 -2.34
N LEU A 194 17.76 -3.67 -3.37
CA LEU A 194 19.08 -4.27 -3.17
C LEU A 194 20.01 -3.36 -2.34
N ALA A 195 20.02 -2.06 -2.59
CA ALA A 195 20.79 -1.11 -1.81
C ALA A 195 20.41 -1.13 -0.32
N MET A 196 19.11 -1.14 0.00
CA MET A 196 18.62 -1.26 1.38
C MET A 196 19.08 -2.58 2.04
N MET A 197 19.08 -3.69 1.29
CA MET A 197 19.58 -4.97 1.79
C MET A 197 21.07 -4.91 2.08
N VAL A 198 21.87 -4.37 1.16
CA VAL A 198 23.33 -4.20 1.31
C VAL A 198 23.67 -3.29 2.50
N GLU A 199 22.97 -2.17 2.65
CA GLU A 199 23.14 -1.29 3.82
C GLU A 199 22.80 -2.01 5.14
N ARG A 200 21.74 -2.81 5.15
CA ARG A 200 21.37 -3.59 6.33
C ARG A 200 22.43 -4.62 6.67
N ASP A 201 22.93 -5.34 5.66
CA ASP A 201 23.96 -6.34 5.82
C ASP A 201 25.28 -5.72 6.33
N ALA A 202 25.67 -4.57 5.77
CA ALA A 202 26.82 -3.80 6.26
C ALA A 202 26.65 -3.38 7.73
N LYS A 203 25.47 -2.89 8.14
CA LYS A 203 25.18 -2.56 9.54
C LYS A 203 25.24 -3.76 10.47
N ILE A 204 24.87 -4.96 9.99
CA ILE A 204 24.99 -6.20 10.77
C ILE A 204 26.45 -6.61 10.88
N THR A 205 27.21 -6.58 9.78
CA THR A 205 28.62 -6.99 9.73
C THR A 205 29.51 -6.05 10.55
N LEU A 206 29.23 -4.75 10.51
CA LEU A 206 29.98 -3.70 11.22
C LEU A 206 29.40 -3.43 12.62
N PHE A 207 28.48 -4.26 13.09
CA PHE A 207 27.84 -4.03 14.37
C PHE A 207 28.80 -4.17 15.54
N HIS A 208 28.97 -3.11 16.27
CA HIS A 208 29.66 -3.09 17.56
C HIS A 208 28.65 -3.11 18.70
N LYS A 209 28.90 -3.99 19.67
CA LYS A 209 28.07 -4.04 20.89
C LYS A 209 28.27 -2.79 21.71
N GLU A 210 27.23 -2.01 21.88
CA GLU A 210 27.19 -0.88 22.79
C GLU A 210 26.28 -1.20 23.97
N LYS A 211 26.76 -0.90 25.18
CA LYS A 211 25.92 -0.98 26.37
C LYS A 211 25.03 0.25 26.42
N TYR A 212 23.78 0.04 26.75
CA TYR A 212 22.84 1.10 27.02
C TYR A 212 22.00 0.75 28.24
N HIS A 213 21.45 1.76 28.87
CA HIS A 213 20.62 1.65 30.06
C HIS A 213 19.22 2.13 29.71
N LEU A 214 18.21 1.51 30.29
CA LEU A 214 16.81 1.88 30.16
C LEU A 214 16.23 2.06 31.54
N LEU A 215 15.49 3.13 31.77
CA LEU A 215 14.66 3.28 32.93
C LEU A 215 13.32 2.59 32.68
N CYS A 216 12.95 1.72 33.58
CA CYS A 216 11.64 1.07 33.57
C CYS A 216 10.85 1.54 34.79
N LEU A 217 9.77 2.26 34.59
CA LEU A 217 8.81 2.60 35.61
C LEU A 217 7.67 1.61 35.55
N THR A 218 7.36 0.98 36.68
CA THR A 218 6.18 0.11 36.79
C THR A 218 5.28 0.69 37.88
N LEU A 219 4.04 1.04 37.51
CA LEU A 219 3.04 1.57 38.40
C LEU A 219 1.71 0.86 38.15
N ASP A 220 1.15 0.19 39.13
CA ASP A 220 -0.15 -0.50 39.06
C ASP A 220 -0.35 -1.37 37.81
N GLY A 221 0.71 -2.10 37.39
CA GLY A 221 0.70 -2.97 36.24
C GLY A 221 0.97 -2.26 34.88
N ILE A 222 1.09 -0.95 34.87
CA ILE A 222 1.51 -0.17 33.69
C ILE A 222 3.03 -0.09 33.69
N LYS A 223 3.65 -0.48 32.56
CA LYS A 223 5.08 -0.41 32.37
C LYS A 223 5.42 0.69 31.37
N ALA A 224 6.13 1.71 31.81
CA ALA A 224 6.73 2.74 30.96
C ALA A 224 8.24 2.50 30.85
N VAL A 225 8.78 2.68 29.64
CA VAL A 225 10.21 2.49 29.36
C VAL A 225 10.75 3.75 28.73
N SER A 226 11.88 4.26 29.23
CA SER A 226 12.54 5.44 28.71
C SER A 226 13.21 5.20 27.34
N GLY A 227 13.72 6.26 26.73
CA GLY A 227 14.77 6.16 25.70
C GLY A 227 16.05 5.53 26.24
N LYS A 228 16.99 5.26 25.35
CA LYS A 228 18.30 4.69 25.69
C LYS A 228 19.21 5.76 26.28
N PHE A 229 19.85 5.45 27.40
CA PHE A 229 20.97 6.19 27.96
C PHE A 229 22.26 5.45 27.60
N THR A 230 23.25 6.14 27.12
CA THR A 230 24.59 5.58 26.82
C THR A 230 25.49 5.57 28.04
N ASP A 231 25.22 6.43 29.01
CA ASP A 231 25.93 6.53 30.27
C ASP A 231 25.03 6.02 31.44
N SER A 232 25.61 5.18 32.30
CA SER A 232 24.93 4.68 33.49
C SER A 232 24.66 5.79 34.51
N ALA A 233 25.58 6.77 34.64
CA ALA A 233 25.41 7.87 35.57
C ALA A 233 24.24 8.78 35.18
N GLU A 234 24.05 9.05 33.89
CA GLU A 234 22.88 9.78 33.39
C GLU A 234 21.57 8.99 33.68
N ALA A 235 21.59 7.67 33.47
CA ALA A 235 20.43 6.83 33.76
C ALA A 235 20.11 6.80 35.25
N GLU A 236 21.11 6.70 36.12
CA GLU A 236 20.94 6.73 37.58
C GLU A 236 20.40 8.09 38.04
N GLN A 237 21.01 9.19 37.55
CA GLN A 237 20.53 10.53 37.85
C GLN A 237 19.07 10.75 37.39
N ALA A 238 18.74 10.29 36.21
CA ALA A 238 17.37 10.35 35.71
C ALA A 238 16.40 9.49 36.57
N ALA A 239 16.87 8.37 37.10
CA ALA A 239 16.08 7.54 38.02
C ALA A 239 15.82 8.23 39.37
N GLU A 240 16.79 8.96 39.90
CA GLU A 240 16.65 9.70 41.15
C GLU A 240 15.71 10.91 41.06
N VAL A 241 15.67 11.55 39.89
CA VAL A 241 14.89 12.80 39.67
C VAL A 241 13.41 12.50 39.39
N THR A 242 13.04 11.27 38.99
CA THR A 242 11.72 11.00 38.44
C THR A 242 10.74 10.42 39.46
N ILE A 243 10.28 11.26 40.37
CA ILE A 243 8.86 11.16 40.80
C ILE A 243 8.10 11.94 39.68
N PRO A 244 7.34 11.26 38.80
CA PRO A 244 6.64 11.95 37.73
C PRO A 244 5.71 12.98 38.35
N THR A 245 5.73 14.18 37.81
CA THR A 245 4.82 15.23 38.20
C THR A 245 3.39 14.85 37.80
N PRO A 246 2.33 15.33 38.49
CA PRO A 246 0.96 15.07 38.10
C PRO A 246 0.66 15.37 36.62
N ASP A 247 1.34 16.34 36.01
CA ASP A 247 1.24 16.67 34.61
C ASP A 247 1.79 15.59 33.68
N GLN A 248 2.92 14.97 34.05
CA GLN A 248 3.56 13.92 33.27
C GLN A 248 2.76 12.61 33.31
N MET A 249 1.99 12.40 34.38
CA MET A 249 1.12 11.24 34.59
C MET A 249 -0.34 11.51 34.24
N ALA A 250 -0.67 12.73 33.76
CA ALA A 250 -2.02 13.05 33.34
C ALA A 250 -2.40 12.28 32.07
N THR A 251 -3.51 11.59 32.10
CA THR A 251 -4.08 10.89 30.93
C THR A 251 -4.88 11.87 30.07
N GLN A 252 -5.24 11.46 28.85
CA GLN A 252 -6.20 12.21 28.04
C GLN A 252 -7.65 12.07 28.55
N GLU A 253 -7.90 11.11 29.44
CA GLU A 253 -9.20 10.94 30.07
C GLU A 253 -9.52 12.15 30.95
N ARG A 254 -10.70 12.70 30.77
CA ARG A 254 -11.19 13.83 31.57
C ARG A 254 -12.51 13.49 32.22
N ILE A 255 -12.62 13.86 33.48
CA ILE A 255 -13.90 13.80 34.18
C ILE A 255 -14.51 15.20 34.32
N SER A 256 -15.82 15.28 34.18
CA SER A 256 -16.57 16.52 34.38
C SER A 256 -17.25 16.53 35.75
N THR A 257 -17.13 17.63 36.47
CA THR A 257 -17.80 17.87 37.73
C THR A 257 -18.52 19.21 37.62
N PRO A 258 -19.44 19.54 38.54
CA PRO A 258 -20.08 20.87 38.61
C PRO A 258 -19.09 22.04 38.70
N ARG A 259 -17.85 21.79 39.10
CA ARG A 259 -16.79 22.78 39.29
C ARG A 259 -15.75 22.80 38.15
N GLY A 260 -15.95 22.02 37.11
CA GLY A 260 -15.07 22.01 35.95
C GLY A 260 -14.71 20.61 35.43
N SER A 261 -13.87 20.57 34.39
CA SER A 261 -13.37 19.35 33.77
C SER A 261 -11.90 19.16 34.12
N PHE A 262 -11.54 17.98 34.63
CA PHE A 262 -10.20 17.67 35.15
C PHE A 262 -9.61 16.46 34.44
N CYS A 263 -8.30 16.52 34.13
CA CYS A 263 -7.58 15.37 33.60
C CYS A 263 -7.38 14.33 34.72
N VAL A 264 -7.57 13.07 34.38
CA VAL A 264 -7.27 11.95 35.30
C VAL A 264 -5.74 11.77 35.37
N THR A 265 -5.22 11.52 36.56
CA THR A 265 -3.82 11.17 36.77
C THR A 265 -3.70 9.83 37.48
N ALA A 266 -2.71 9.03 37.10
CA ALA A 266 -2.40 7.75 37.71
C ALA A 266 -1.62 7.88 39.05
N ILE A 267 -1.26 9.09 39.48
CA ILE A 267 -0.54 9.34 40.72
C ILE A 267 -1.49 9.10 41.89
N SER A 268 -1.02 8.39 42.93
CA SER A 268 -1.82 8.11 44.10
C SER A 268 -2.10 9.37 44.96
N ARG A 269 -3.18 9.31 45.74
CA ARG A 269 -3.55 10.41 46.67
C ARG A 269 -2.41 10.82 47.59
N GLU A 270 -1.61 9.86 48.06
CA GLU A 270 -0.49 10.13 48.99
C GLU A 270 0.67 10.83 48.27
N GLN A 271 1.00 10.41 47.10
CA GLN A 271 2.00 11.03 46.26
C GLN A 271 1.61 12.46 45.86
N MET A 272 0.33 12.68 45.53
CA MET A 272 -0.22 14.02 45.25
C MET A 272 -0.11 14.95 46.45
N LYS A 273 -0.40 14.44 47.66
CA LYS A 273 -0.21 15.21 48.90
C LYS A 273 1.27 15.55 49.13
N ALA A 274 2.18 14.60 48.94
CA ALA A 274 3.61 14.80 49.08
C ALA A 274 4.13 15.87 48.05
N ALA A 275 3.51 15.96 46.88
CA ALA A 275 3.78 16.95 45.86
C ALA A 275 3.06 18.32 46.10
N GLY A 276 2.42 18.50 47.27
CA GLY A 276 1.80 19.77 47.65
C GLY A 276 0.37 19.99 47.12
N TYR A 277 -0.32 18.95 46.64
CA TYR A 277 -1.72 19.04 46.18
C TYR A 277 -2.70 18.73 47.33
N GLY A 278 -3.63 19.63 47.59
CA GLY A 278 -4.72 19.46 48.52
C GLY A 278 -5.99 18.90 47.90
N VAL A 279 -6.83 18.22 48.66
CA VAL A 279 -8.14 17.77 48.21
C VAL A 279 -9.10 18.97 48.16
N HIS A 280 -9.71 19.24 47.03
CA HIS A 280 -10.71 20.30 46.85
C HIS A 280 -12.13 19.78 46.95
N HIS A 281 -12.44 18.68 46.24
CA HIS A 281 -13.76 18.04 46.25
C HIS A 281 -13.70 16.65 45.68
N GLN A 282 -14.81 15.91 45.75
CA GLN A 282 -14.97 14.58 45.20
C GLN A 282 -15.89 14.64 43.99
N SER A 283 -15.70 13.74 42.98
CA SER A 283 -16.63 13.57 41.88
C SER A 283 -18.00 13.11 42.36
N ASN A 284 -19.05 13.37 41.57
CA ASN A 284 -20.43 13.02 41.93
C ASN A 284 -20.66 11.51 42.15
N ASP A 285 -19.89 10.69 41.45
CA ASP A 285 -19.91 9.22 41.59
C ASP A 285 -19.03 8.69 42.74
N GLY A 286 -18.32 9.59 43.39
CA GLY A 286 -17.40 9.22 44.49
C GLY A 286 -16.11 8.52 44.08
N LYS A 287 -15.93 8.27 42.79
CA LYS A 287 -14.81 7.51 42.23
C LYS A 287 -13.48 8.28 42.23
N TYR A 288 -13.54 9.59 42.10
CA TYR A 288 -12.36 10.44 41.99
C TYR A 288 -12.35 11.54 43.03
N LEU A 289 -11.15 11.88 43.50
CA LEU A 289 -10.87 13.09 44.28
C LEU A 289 -10.27 14.14 43.35
N ILE A 290 -10.76 15.38 43.40
CA ILE A 290 -10.13 16.49 42.71
C ILE A 290 -9.10 17.10 43.66
N MET A 291 -7.83 16.99 43.28
CA MET A 291 -6.70 17.51 44.03
C MET A 291 -6.02 18.65 43.25
N GLY A 292 -5.69 19.73 43.93
CA GLY A 292 -5.08 20.90 43.32
C GLY A 292 -4.10 21.61 44.25
N ASN A 293 -3.24 22.46 43.67
CA ASN A 293 -2.23 23.26 44.37
C ASN A 293 -2.42 24.76 44.18
N GLY A 294 -3.61 25.20 43.76
CA GLY A 294 -3.94 26.61 43.45
C GLY A 294 -3.67 27.00 41.99
N THR A 295 -2.77 26.34 41.27
CA THR A 295 -2.44 26.60 39.88
C THR A 295 -2.99 25.52 38.96
N ARG A 296 -3.00 24.27 39.38
CA ARG A 296 -3.44 23.09 38.62
C ARG A 296 -4.25 22.16 39.49
N ALA A 297 -5.16 21.43 38.87
CA ALA A 297 -5.96 20.44 39.54
C ALA A 297 -6.17 19.19 38.65
N PHE A 298 -6.15 18.03 39.28
CA PHE A 298 -6.28 16.71 38.63
C PHE A 298 -7.30 15.85 39.35
N ALA A 299 -7.88 14.90 38.63
CA ALA A 299 -8.70 13.84 39.18
C ALA A 299 -7.82 12.64 39.53
N VAL A 300 -7.89 12.19 40.77
CA VAL A 300 -7.15 11.08 41.34
C VAL A 300 -8.14 10.04 41.82
N LEU A 301 -7.88 8.73 41.64
CA LEU A 301 -8.73 7.69 42.20
C LEU A 301 -8.86 7.87 43.70
N ALA A 302 -10.10 7.71 44.22
CA ALA A 302 -10.41 7.97 45.64
C ALA A 302 -9.91 6.87 46.59
N GLN A 303 -9.58 5.68 46.03
CA GLN A 303 -9.06 4.52 46.80
C GLN A 303 -7.56 4.37 46.62
#